data_017ebe1ea7f29a3d9f4df320dc0c5f15
#
_entry.id   017ebe1ea7f29a3d9f4df320dc0c5f15
#
_cell.length_a   1.000
_cell.length_b   1.000
_cell.length_c   1.000
_cell.angle_alpha   90.00
_cell.angle_beta   90.00
_cell.angle_gamma   90.00
#
_symmetry.space_group_name_H-M   'P 1'
#
loop_
_entity.id
_entity.type
_entity.pdbx_description
1 polymer ?
#
loop_
_entity_poly.entity_id
_entity_poly.type
_entity_poly.pdbx_seq_one_letter_code
_entity_poly.pdbx_strand_id
1 'polypeptide(L)'
;MFKRDVLPLDEVLKKLLREEGLEMPLLQKRLVDAWEVVTGNVVSRYTAEKYIRNQTLFVKITNPTLRQDLSMMRTQLVKRLNEQVGSFVISNIKIF
;
A
#
# COMPACT_ATOMS: atom_id res chain seq x y z
N MET A 1 -9.51 -17.74 29.30
CA MET A 1 -9.29 -17.46 28.52
C MET A 1 -9.37 -16.63 27.95
N PHE A 2 -8.95 -16.48 27.59
CA PHE A 2 -9.03 -15.59 26.98
C PHE A 2 -9.90 -15.55 26.03
N LYS A 3 -10.58 -15.37 26.08
CA LYS A 3 -11.27 -15.28 25.51
C LYS A 3 -11.65 -14.76 24.59
N ARG A 4 -12.05 -14.79 24.23
CA ARG A 4 -12.40 -14.45 23.50
C ARG A 4 -12.79 -13.45 23.00
N ASP A 5 -13.43 -12.99 23.42
CA ASP A 5 -13.49 -11.73 23.05
C ASP A 5 -12.27 -11.18 23.03
N VAL A 6 -11.46 -11.85 22.90
CA VAL A 6 -10.09 -11.50 22.67
C VAL A 6 -9.98 -10.97 21.26
N LEU A 7 -9.28 -9.87 21.09
CA LEU A 7 -9.01 -9.36 19.75
C LEU A 7 -8.26 -10.41 18.95
N PRO A 8 -8.48 -10.50 17.65
CA PRO A 8 -7.67 -11.38 16.81
C PRO A 8 -6.19 -11.05 17.00
N LEU A 9 -5.36 -12.05 16.90
CA LEU A 9 -3.93 -11.87 17.05
C LEU A 9 -3.42 -10.76 16.13
N ASP A 10 -3.97 -10.68 14.93
CA ASP A 10 -3.62 -9.64 13.97
C ASP A 10 -3.87 -8.25 14.52
N GLU A 11 -5.00 -8.06 15.18
CA GLU A 11 -5.35 -6.77 15.78
C GLU A 11 -4.42 -6.41 16.93
N VAL A 12 -4.13 -7.38 17.77
CA VAL A 12 -3.23 -7.17 18.89
C VAL A 12 -1.84 -6.80 18.40
N LEU A 13 -1.35 -7.50 17.39
CA LEU A 13 -0.06 -7.24 16.81
C LEU A 13 0.01 -5.85 16.19
N LYS A 14 -1.02 -5.45 15.47
CA LYS A 14 -1.05 -4.12 14.88
C LYS A 14 -0.99 -3.03 15.93
N LYS A 15 -1.72 -3.21 17.01
CA LYS A 15 -1.72 -2.24 18.08
C LYS A 15 -0.34 -2.13 18.73
N LEU A 16 0.30 -3.27 18.98
CA LEU A 16 1.62 -3.29 19.56
C LEU A 16 2.64 -2.60 18.66
N LEU A 17 2.61 -2.92 17.38
CA LEU A 17 3.54 -2.33 16.41
C LEU A 17 3.34 -0.83 16.31
N ARG A 18 2.10 -0.38 16.39
CA ARG A 18 1.81 1.05 16.31
C ARG A 18 2.39 1.79 17.51
N GLU A 19 2.24 1.22 18.69
CA GLU A 19 2.77 1.81 19.91
C GLU A 19 4.29 1.87 19.90
N GLU A 20 4.92 0.87 19.28
CA GLU A 20 6.38 0.80 19.22
C GLU A 20 6.93 1.54 17.98
N GLY A 21 6.07 2.06 17.15
CA GLY A 21 6.51 2.74 15.94
C GLY A 21 6.96 1.81 14.83
N LEU A 22 6.63 0.53 14.91
CA LEU A 22 7.06 -0.46 13.93
C LEU A 22 5.99 -0.80 12.90
N GLU A 23 4.75 -0.37 13.14
CA GLU A 23 3.65 -0.74 12.26
C GLU A 23 3.84 -0.22 10.84
N MET A 24 4.19 1.05 10.71
CA MET A 24 4.23 1.67 9.39
C MET A 24 5.28 1.03 8.46
N PRO A 25 6.50 0.73 8.90
CA PRO A 25 7.45 0.07 8.00
C PRO A 25 6.95 -1.26 7.45
N LEU A 26 6.31 -2.07 8.28
CA LEU A 26 5.78 -3.35 7.83
C LEU A 26 4.64 -3.18 6.84
N LEU A 27 3.70 -2.30 7.16
CA LEU A 27 2.55 -2.07 6.29
C LEU A 27 2.96 -1.40 5.00
N GLN A 28 3.95 -0.52 5.06
CA GLN A 28 4.45 0.13 3.85
C GLN A 28 5.07 -0.91 2.91
N LYS A 29 5.83 -1.85 3.44
CA LYS A 29 6.39 -2.91 2.60
C LYS A 29 5.30 -3.75 1.98
N ARG A 30 4.28 -4.11 2.75
CA ARG A 30 3.16 -4.87 2.23
C ARG A 30 2.44 -4.12 1.11
N LEU A 31 2.28 -2.82 1.28
CA LEU A 31 1.58 -2.02 0.28
C LEU A 31 2.41 -1.91 -1.00
N VAL A 32 3.71 -1.70 -0.87
CA VAL A 32 4.60 -1.66 -2.02
C VAL A 32 4.54 -2.99 -2.77
N ASP A 33 4.55 -4.10 -2.05
CA ASP A 33 4.46 -5.42 -2.66
C ASP A 33 3.09 -5.68 -3.29
N ALA A 34 2.05 -5.05 -2.75
CA ALA A 34 0.70 -5.22 -3.28
C ALA A 34 0.48 -4.50 -4.61
N TRP A 35 1.39 -3.61 -5.00
CA TRP A 35 1.28 -2.88 -6.25
C TRP A 35 1.12 -3.84 -7.44
N GLU A 36 1.93 -4.88 -7.49
CA GLU A 36 1.85 -5.86 -8.58
C GLU A 36 0.52 -6.61 -8.56
N VAL A 37 0.02 -6.94 -7.37
CA VAL A 37 -1.23 -7.68 -7.24
C VAL A 37 -2.40 -6.83 -7.73
N VAL A 38 -2.42 -5.56 -7.35
CA VAL A 38 -3.51 -4.66 -7.68
C VAL A 38 -3.49 -4.24 -9.15
N THR A 39 -2.31 -3.96 -9.69
CA THR A 39 -2.20 -3.40 -11.03
C THR A 39 -1.85 -4.42 -12.11
N GLY A 40 -1.29 -5.56 -11.75
CA GLY A 40 -0.98 -6.61 -12.69
C GLY A 40 0.43 -6.55 -13.25
N ASN A 41 0.77 -7.58 -14.02
CA ASN A 41 2.14 -7.77 -14.51
C ASN A 41 2.57 -6.71 -15.53
N VAL A 42 1.63 -6.25 -16.35
CA VAL A 42 1.97 -5.28 -17.39
C VAL A 42 2.44 -3.98 -16.75
N VAL A 43 1.68 -3.48 -15.76
CA VAL A 43 2.05 -2.26 -15.06
C VAL A 43 3.36 -2.47 -14.30
N SER A 44 3.53 -3.64 -13.71
CA SER A 44 4.73 -3.97 -12.94
C SER A 44 5.98 -3.87 -13.82
N ARG A 45 5.90 -4.31 -15.07
CA ARG A 45 7.03 -4.23 -15.99
C ARG A 45 7.51 -2.81 -16.24
N TYR A 46 6.58 -1.86 -16.25
CA TYR A 46 6.89 -0.47 -16.51
C TYR A 46 7.14 0.32 -15.24
N THR A 47 7.11 -0.35 -14.09
CA THR A 47 7.37 0.31 -12.82
C THR A 47 8.86 0.23 -12.51
N ALA A 48 9.54 1.37 -12.60
CA ALA A 48 10.97 1.42 -12.36
C ALA A 48 11.29 1.55 -10.87
N GLU A 49 10.48 2.32 -10.14
CA GLU A 49 10.67 2.54 -8.71
C GLU A 49 9.32 2.66 -8.04
N LYS A 50 9.27 2.24 -6.78
CA LYS A 50 8.08 2.42 -5.95
C LYS A 50 8.52 2.52 -4.50
N TYR A 51 8.03 3.56 -3.82
CA TYR A 51 8.35 3.77 -2.41
C TYR A 51 7.29 4.65 -1.79
N ILE A 52 7.25 4.69 -0.45
CA ILE A 52 6.27 5.47 0.29
C ILE A 52 6.98 6.52 1.11
N ARG A 53 6.43 7.74 1.09
CA ARG A 53 6.90 8.85 1.90
C ARG A 53 5.70 9.70 2.28
N ASN A 54 5.56 10.00 3.58
CA ASN A 54 4.47 10.86 4.07
C ASN A 54 3.10 10.39 3.61
N GLN A 55 2.82 9.09 3.75
CA GLN A 55 1.54 8.49 3.37
C GLN A 55 1.23 8.63 1.88
N THR A 56 2.24 8.83 1.07
CA THR A 56 2.10 8.91 -0.37
C THR A 56 2.95 7.83 -1.01
N LEU A 57 2.33 7.05 -1.89
CA LEU A 57 3.08 6.07 -2.67
C LEU A 57 3.60 6.76 -3.93
N PHE A 58 4.91 6.74 -4.10
CA PHE A 58 5.56 7.27 -5.29
C PHE A 58 5.89 6.12 -6.22
N VAL A 59 5.41 6.20 -7.45
CA VAL A 59 5.63 5.15 -8.44
C VAL A 59 6.19 5.78 -9.70
N LYS A 60 7.34 5.32 -10.12
CA LYS A 60 7.95 5.79 -11.34
C LYS A 60 7.57 4.85 -12.48
N ILE A 61 6.84 5.37 -13.45
CA ILE A 61 6.37 4.61 -14.60
C ILE A 61 7.13 5.06 -15.84
N THR A 62 7.73 4.12 -16.55
CA THR A 62 8.57 4.43 -17.71
C THR A 62 7.78 4.70 -18.98
N ASN A 63 6.51 4.27 -19.03
CA ASN A 63 5.66 4.46 -20.21
C ASN A 63 4.76 5.67 -20.01
N PRO A 64 4.87 6.72 -20.85
CA PRO A 64 4.09 7.96 -20.65
C PRO A 64 2.58 7.74 -20.73
N THR A 65 2.11 6.91 -21.64
CA THR A 65 0.69 6.63 -21.78
C THR A 65 0.14 5.94 -20.55
N LEU A 66 0.86 4.92 -20.07
CA LEU A 66 0.47 4.19 -18.88
C LEU A 66 0.49 5.10 -17.66
N ARG A 67 1.50 5.97 -17.57
CA ARG A 67 1.62 6.92 -16.48
C ARG A 67 0.38 7.82 -16.39
N GLN A 68 -0.07 8.31 -17.54
CA GLN A 68 -1.25 9.16 -17.58
C GLN A 68 -2.50 8.39 -17.16
N ASP A 69 -2.66 7.16 -17.67
CA ASP A 69 -3.82 6.34 -17.34
C ASP A 69 -3.87 6.06 -15.83
N LEU A 70 -2.74 5.71 -15.25
CA LEU A 70 -2.68 5.42 -13.82
C LEU A 70 -2.95 6.66 -12.99
N SER A 71 -2.48 7.81 -13.45
CA SER A 71 -2.73 9.06 -12.73
C SER A 71 -4.21 9.39 -12.65
N MET A 72 -4.98 8.99 -13.65
CA MET A 72 -6.43 9.19 -13.65
C MET A 72 -7.15 8.24 -12.71
N MET A 73 -6.48 7.18 -12.29
CA MET A 73 -7.07 6.17 -11.41
C MET A 73 -6.56 6.26 -9.98
N ARG A 74 -5.94 7.38 -9.61
CA ARG A 74 -5.28 7.48 -8.31
C ARG A 74 -6.17 7.14 -7.12
N THR A 75 -7.37 7.69 -7.11
CA THR A 75 -8.30 7.45 -6.00
C THR A 75 -8.63 5.97 -5.86
N GLN A 76 -8.91 5.32 -6.97
CA GLN A 76 -9.20 3.89 -6.96
C GLN A 76 -8.00 3.07 -6.52
N LEU A 77 -6.81 3.45 -6.98
CA LEU A 77 -5.61 2.73 -6.63
C LEU A 77 -5.29 2.84 -5.14
N VAL A 78 -5.46 4.03 -4.57
CA VAL A 78 -5.29 4.22 -3.14
C VAL A 78 -6.23 3.30 -2.36
N LYS A 79 -7.48 3.28 -2.76
CA LYS A 79 -8.48 2.45 -2.09
C LYS A 79 -8.13 0.97 -2.19
N ARG A 80 -7.81 0.51 -3.39
CA ARG A 80 -7.51 -0.90 -3.62
C ARG A 80 -6.26 -1.35 -2.89
N LEU A 81 -5.23 -0.52 -2.88
CA LEU A 81 -4.00 -0.85 -2.20
C LEU A 81 -4.20 -0.96 -0.70
N ASN A 82 -4.92 0.01 -0.11
CA ASN A 82 -5.21 -0.04 1.31
C ASN A 82 -6.06 -1.27 1.66
N GLU A 83 -7.02 -1.59 0.80
CA GLU A 83 -7.86 -2.77 1.01
C GLU A 83 -7.05 -4.05 0.93
N GLN A 84 -6.11 -4.11 -0.01
CA GLN A 84 -5.28 -5.30 -0.17
C GLN A 84 -4.42 -5.55 1.07
N VAL A 85 -3.93 -4.49 1.67
CA VAL A 85 -3.14 -4.57 2.89
C VAL A 85 -4.02 -4.79 4.11
N GLY A 86 -5.25 -4.31 4.06
CA GLY A 86 -6.18 -4.41 5.17
C GLY A 86 -6.02 -3.29 6.18
N SER A 87 -5.40 -2.19 5.78
CA SER A 87 -5.16 -1.07 6.69
C SER A 87 -5.00 0.20 5.88
N PHE A 88 -5.27 1.36 6.51
CA PHE A 88 -5.04 2.64 5.87
C PHE A 88 -3.56 3.00 5.99
N VAL A 89 -2.84 2.88 4.90
CA VAL A 89 -1.39 3.12 4.87
C VAL A 89 -1.06 4.39 4.09
N ILE A 90 -1.73 4.58 2.95
CA ILE A 90 -1.47 5.74 2.11
C ILE A 90 -2.75 6.55 1.91
N SER A 91 -2.59 7.85 1.73
CA SER A 91 -3.70 8.74 1.42
C SER A 91 -3.66 9.22 -0.03
N ASN A 92 -2.54 9.01 -0.72
CA ASN A 92 -2.37 9.49 -2.08
C ASN A 92 -1.33 8.66 -2.82
N ILE A 93 -1.33 8.78 -4.15
CA ILE A 93 -0.32 8.19 -5.01
C ILE A 93 0.19 9.26 -5.95
N LYS A 94 1.49 9.29 -6.14
CA LYS A 94 2.10 10.14 -7.15
C LYS A 94 2.76 9.25 -8.21
N ILE A 95 2.29 9.39 -9.44
CA ILE A 95 2.82 8.65 -10.58
C ILE A 95 3.73 9.61 -11.36
N PHE A 96 4.97 9.22 -11.58
CA PHE A 96 5.92 10.11 -12.28
C PHE A 96 6.89 9.33 -13.15
#